data_57cfb93bd35c0ce004e19b1cf48422e6
#
_entry.id   57cfb93bd35c0ce004e19b1cf48422e6
#
_cell.length_a   1.000
_cell.length_b   1.000
_cell.length_c   1.000
_cell.angle_alpha   90.00
_cell.angle_beta   90.00
_cell.angle_gamma   90.00
#
_symmetry.space_group_name_H-M   'P 1'
#
loop_
_entity.id
_entity.type
_entity.pdbx_description
1 polymer ?
#
loop_
_entity_poly.entity_id
_entity_poly.type
_entity_poly.pdbx_seq_one_letter_code
_entity_poly.pdbx_strand_id
1 'polypeptide(L)'
;MVRRSLTTRRALLALMLAYPLAGCSLLKKDEPPVAKEIEIKKPAEGTKIDFLATASPLANPGPNGTPSPVVLRLYILSAPDLFTEANFFELWERDEATLKGTLLGRKELFLTPSDVQRISAPLSPDALAVGVTVGYADFKNAKWRAIIPLQGEKTLKLRANIDSAAVTLGPQAD
;
A
#
# COMPACT_ATOMS: atom_id res chain seq x y z
N MET A 1 -81.15 -21.22 12.41
CA MET A 1 -82.03 -20.16 12.89
C MET A 1 -81.24 -18.84 12.73
N VAL A 2 -81.54 -18.13 11.59
CA VAL A 2 -82.35 -16.92 11.55
C VAL A 2 -81.77 -15.80 12.38
N ARG A 3 -81.42 -14.66 11.90
CA ARG A 3 -81.76 -13.65 10.83
C ARG A 3 -80.73 -12.55 10.83
N ARG A 4 -80.25 -12.04 9.68
CA ARG A 4 -80.72 -10.81 8.98
C ARG A 4 -80.76 -9.52 9.83
N SER A 5 -80.06 -8.50 9.43
CA SER A 5 -80.48 -7.31 8.62
C SER A 5 -79.35 -6.25 8.62
N LEU A 6 -78.87 -5.75 7.55
CA LEU A 6 -79.33 -4.72 6.60
C LEU A 6 -79.35 -3.28 7.18
N THR A 7 -78.70 -2.49 6.42
CA THR A 7 -78.89 -1.05 6.11
C THR A 7 -78.30 -0.06 7.16
N THR A 8 -77.65 1.03 6.79
CA THR A 8 -78.02 2.05 5.81
C THR A 8 -76.86 3.02 5.55
N ARG A 9 -76.80 3.46 4.33
CA ARG A 9 -76.05 4.58 3.77
C ARG A 9 -76.05 5.84 4.65
N ARG A 10 -74.94 6.57 4.65
CA ARG A 10 -74.93 8.02 4.45
C ARG A 10 -73.55 8.51 4.00
N ALA A 11 -73.52 9.00 2.77
CA ALA A 11 -72.47 9.81 2.18
C ALA A 11 -72.41 11.14 2.88
N LEU A 12 -71.18 11.58 3.19
CA LEU A 12 -70.92 12.98 3.40
C LEU A 12 -69.56 13.30 2.75
N LEU A 13 -69.66 14.09 1.68
CA LEU A 13 -68.55 14.81 1.09
C LEU A 13 -67.92 15.72 2.12
N ALA A 14 -66.61 15.67 2.25
CA ALA A 14 -65.81 16.74 2.83
C ALA A 14 -64.53 16.87 2.03
N LEU A 15 -64.59 17.79 1.25
CA LEU A 15 -63.70 18.78 0.61
C LEU A 15 -62.24 18.66 0.94
N MET A 16 -61.50 18.47 -0.15
CA MET A 16 -60.07 18.59 -0.31
C MET A 16 -59.52 19.91 0.25
N LEU A 17 -58.46 19.82 1.04
CA LEU A 17 -57.42 20.84 1.08
C LEU A 17 -56.08 20.19 0.75
N ALA A 18 -55.70 20.29 -0.50
CA ALA A 18 -54.37 19.94 -0.98
C ALA A 18 -53.38 21.03 -0.50
N TYR A 19 -52.56 20.70 0.50
CA TYR A 19 -51.36 21.46 0.82
C TYR A 19 -50.19 20.89 -0.01
N PRO A 20 -49.51 21.68 -0.87
CA PRO A 20 -48.23 21.26 -1.43
C PRO A 20 -47.17 21.44 -0.33
N LEU A 21 -46.73 20.35 0.27
CA LEU A 21 -45.49 20.32 1.00
C LEU A 21 -44.33 20.47 0.02
N ALA A 22 -43.89 21.70 -0.18
CA ALA A 22 -42.60 21.99 -0.77
C ALA A 22 -41.53 21.50 0.21
N GLY A 23 -41.12 20.24 0.09
CA GLY A 23 -40.02 19.65 0.80
C GLY A 23 -38.73 20.28 0.32
N CYS A 24 -38.12 21.14 1.11
CA CYS A 24 -36.73 21.59 0.94
C CYS A 24 -35.80 20.39 0.99
N SER A 25 -35.41 19.88 -0.18
CA SER A 25 -34.29 18.97 -0.34
C SER A 25 -32.97 19.77 -0.28
N LEU A 26 -32.59 20.22 0.90
CA LEU A 26 -31.32 20.91 1.16
C LEU A 26 -30.58 20.22 2.31
N LEU A 27 -30.30 18.94 2.11
CA LEU A 27 -29.25 18.23 2.83
C LEU A 27 -28.49 17.37 1.80
N LYS A 28 -27.67 18.05 0.98
CA LYS A 28 -26.51 17.39 0.41
C LYS A 28 -25.64 17.00 1.60
N LYS A 29 -25.78 15.76 2.02
CA LYS A 29 -24.79 15.11 2.87
C LYS A 29 -23.54 15.05 2.00
N ASP A 30 -22.55 15.88 2.31
CA ASP A 30 -21.22 15.74 1.75
C ASP A 30 -20.71 14.35 2.15
N GLU A 31 -20.81 13.40 1.23
CA GLU A 31 -20.12 12.13 1.38
C GLU A 31 -18.62 12.43 1.41
N PRO A 32 -17.89 11.94 2.42
CA PRO A 32 -16.44 12.08 2.42
C PRO A 32 -15.91 11.49 1.11
N PRO A 33 -14.87 12.08 0.50
CA PRO A 33 -14.31 11.56 -0.73
C PRO A 33 -13.93 10.10 -0.50
N VAL A 34 -14.60 9.21 -1.22
CA VAL A 34 -14.26 7.79 -1.24
C VAL A 34 -12.79 7.72 -1.65
N ALA A 35 -11.94 7.30 -0.70
CA ALA A 35 -10.55 7.03 -0.99
C ALA A 35 -10.54 6.09 -2.20
N LYS A 36 -9.89 6.51 -3.30
CA LYS A 36 -9.74 5.66 -4.47
C LYS A 36 -9.07 4.38 -4.01
N GLU A 37 -9.84 3.31 -3.95
CA GLU A 37 -9.32 1.98 -3.72
C GLU A 37 -8.30 1.70 -4.83
N ILE A 38 -7.03 1.59 -4.44
CA ILE A 38 -5.96 1.28 -5.39
C ILE A 38 -6.13 -0.19 -5.73
N GLU A 39 -6.68 -0.46 -6.91
CA GLU A 39 -6.81 -1.81 -7.42
C GLU A 39 -5.41 -2.41 -7.63
N ILE A 40 -5.00 -3.32 -6.76
CA ILE A 40 -3.73 -4.02 -6.85
C ILE A 40 -3.87 -5.07 -7.96
N LYS A 41 -3.32 -4.78 -9.14
CA LYS A 41 -3.32 -5.71 -10.27
C LYS A 41 -2.16 -6.69 -10.16
N LYS A 42 -2.48 -7.97 -10.25
CA LYS A 42 -1.47 -9.05 -10.30
C LYS A 42 -0.60 -8.90 -11.55
N PRO A 43 0.75 -9.06 -11.45
CA PRO A 43 1.64 -9.00 -12.60
C PRO A 43 1.29 -10.06 -13.66
N ALA A 44 1.51 -9.72 -14.92
CA ALA A 44 1.38 -10.67 -16.02
C ALA A 44 2.48 -11.76 -15.95
N GLU A 45 2.20 -12.93 -16.51
CA GLU A 45 3.23 -13.97 -16.64
C GLU A 45 4.45 -13.44 -17.41
N GLY A 46 5.65 -13.76 -16.94
CA GLY A 46 6.91 -13.31 -17.53
C GLY A 46 7.31 -11.88 -17.14
N THR A 47 6.61 -11.25 -16.18
CA THR A 47 7.02 -9.95 -15.63
C THR A 47 8.41 -10.04 -15.01
N LYS A 48 9.21 -9.00 -15.21
CA LYS A 48 10.55 -8.86 -14.63
C LYS A 48 10.61 -7.61 -13.76
N ILE A 49 11.38 -7.69 -12.68
CA ILE A 49 11.80 -6.51 -11.94
C ILE A 49 13.16 -6.04 -12.44
N ASP A 50 13.29 -4.76 -12.77
CA ASP A 50 14.54 -4.05 -12.98
C ASP A 50 14.69 -3.06 -11.82
N PHE A 51 15.53 -3.42 -10.87
CA PHE A 51 15.68 -2.69 -9.64
C PHE A 51 17.03 -2.00 -9.56
N LEU A 52 17.02 -0.71 -9.30
CA LEU A 52 18.21 0.15 -9.13
C LEU A 52 18.28 0.60 -7.67
N ALA A 53 19.35 0.25 -6.99
CA ALA A 53 19.69 0.78 -5.66
C ALA A 53 20.77 1.84 -5.77
N THR A 54 20.55 3.01 -5.19
CA THR A 54 21.49 4.13 -5.21
C THR A 54 21.73 4.57 -3.77
N ALA A 55 22.98 4.52 -3.31
CA ALA A 55 23.39 5.07 -2.03
C ALA A 55 23.94 6.48 -2.23
N SER A 56 23.44 7.45 -1.45
CA SER A 56 23.94 8.82 -1.47
C SER A 56 25.38 8.88 -0.92
N PRO A 57 26.17 9.90 -1.28
CA PRO A 57 27.48 10.11 -0.66
C PRO A 57 27.45 10.28 0.87
N LEU A 58 26.27 10.63 1.42
CA LEU A 58 26.04 10.82 2.84
C LEU A 58 25.28 9.65 3.49
N ALA A 59 25.17 8.51 2.80
CA ALA A 59 24.40 7.37 3.28
C ALA A 59 24.93 6.86 4.63
N ASN A 60 23.98 6.53 5.54
CA ASN A 60 24.23 5.81 6.78
C ASN A 60 25.38 6.38 7.63
N PRO A 61 25.35 7.63 8.07
CA PRO A 61 26.44 8.18 8.88
C PRO A 61 26.52 7.48 10.24
N GLY A 62 27.75 7.14 10.62
CA GLY A 62 28.04 6.64 11.97
C GLY A 62 27.94 7.75 13.03
N PRO A 63 28.22 7.45 14.30
CA PRO A 63 28.10 8.42 15.41
C PRO A 63 28.94 9.70 15.24
N ASN A 64 30.02 9.62 14.48
CA ASN A 64 30.93 10.76 14.18
C ASN A 64 30.53 11.49 12.88
N GLY A 65 29.38 11.18 12.29
CA GLY A 65 28.91 11.77 11.04
C GLY A 65 29.57 11.23 9.77
N THR A 66 30.48 10.26 9.86
CA THR A 66 31.15 9.68 8.70
C THR A 66 30.19 8.72 7.97
N PRO A 67 29.94 8.90 6.66
CA PRO A 67 29.17 7.97 5.86
C PRO A 67 29.76 6.56 5.90
N SER A 68 28.88 5.55 5.96
CA SER A 68 29.30 4.15 6.11
C SER A 68 28.51 3.21 5.21
N PRO A 69 29.04 2.00 4.92
CA PRO A 69 28.31 1.00 4.15
C PRO A 69 26.97 0.63 4.78
N VAL A 70 26.06 0.15 3.94
CA VAL A 70 24.71 -0.23 4.34
C VAL A 70 24.29 -1.49 3.62
N VAL A 71 23.48 -2.30 4.27
CA VAL A 71 22.80 -3.43 3.66
C VAL A 71 21.37 -3.04 3.31
N LEU A 72 21.00 -3.23 2.06
CA LEU A 72 19.61 -3.14 1.60
C LEU A 72 19.08 -4.55 1.33
N ARG A 73 17.88 -4.86 1.83
CA ARG A 73 17.15 -6.06 1.47
C ARG A 73 15.93 -5.69 0.64
N LEU A 74 15.82 -6.31 -0.53
CA LEU A 74 14.68 -6.24 -1.42
C LEU A 74 13.77 -7.43 -1.16
N TYR A 75 12.48 -7.21 -1.01
CA TYR A 75 11.45 -8.21 -0.75
C TYR A 75 10.41 -8.22 -1.85
N ILE A 76 10.05 -9.40 -2.34
CA ILE A 76 8.92 -9.63 -3.23
C ILE A 76 7.81 -10.28 -2.40
N LEU A 77 6.64 -9.67 -2.36
CA LEU A 77 5.57 -10.00 -1.42
C LEU A 77 4.25 -10.30 -2.14
N SER A 78 3.56 -11.36 -1.71
CA SER A 78 2.18 -11.65 -2.14
C SER A 78 1.12 -10.90 -1.34
N ALA A 79 1.50 -10.28 -0.21
CA ALA A 79 0.67 -9.37 0.57
C ALA A 79 1.56 -8.40 1.35
N PRO A 80 1.18 -7.10 1.47
CA PRO A 80 2.00 -6.09 2.11
C PRO A 80 1.87 -6.04 3.65
N ASP A 81 0.79 -6.59 4.21
CA ASP A 81 0.36 -6.32 5.58
C ASP A 81 1.42 -6.69 6.63
N LEU A 82 1.88 -7.95 6.63
CA LEU A 82 2.89 -8.40 7.58
C LEU A 82 4.20 -7.62 7.48
N PHE A 83 4.59 -7.22 6.26
CA PHE A 83 5.77 -6.40 6.07
C PHE A 83 5.59 -4.98 6.63
N THR A 84 4.39 -4.42 6.50
CA THR A 84 4.06 -3.07 6.96
C THR A 84 3.92 -3.00 8.48
N GLU A 85 3.40 -4.04 9.12
CA GLU A 85 3.16 -4.10 10.57
C GLU A 85 4.42 -4.46 11.37
N ALA A 86 5.32 -5.27 10.78
CA ALA A 86 6.51 -5.76 11.46
C ALA A 86 7.45 -4.64 11.92
N ASN A 87 8.10 -4.83 13.06
CA ASN A 87 9.18 -3.94 13.51
C ASN A 87 10.51 -4.27 12.83
N PHE A 88 11.53 -3.43 13.11
CA PHE A 88 12.85 -3.57 12.48
C PHE A 88 13.49 -4.95 12.72
N PHE A 89 13.53 -5.42 13.97
CA PHE A 89 14.19 -6.67 14.30
C PHE A 89 13.43 -7.89 13.78
N GLU A 90 12.12 -7.83 13.69
CA GLU A 90 11.31 -8.88 13.08
C GLU A 90 11.66 -9.07 11.60
N LEU A 91 11.83 -7.99 10.85
CA LEU A 91 12.23 -8.06 9.44
C LEU A 91 13.74 -8.27 9.27
N TRP A 92 14.55 -7.82 10.23
CA TRP A 92 16.01 -7.91 10.10
C TRP A 92 16.56 -9.27 10.50
N GLU A 93 16.05 -9.87 11.57
CA GLU A 93 16.56 -11.11 12.14
C GLU A 93 15.72 -12.34 11.81
N ARG A 94 14.41 -12.16 11.54
CA ARG A 94 13.44 -13.25 11.44
C ARG A 94 12.43 -13.04 10.31
N ASP A 95 12.83 -12.41 9.22
CA ASP A 95 11.93 -12.05 8.14
C ASP A 95 11.12 -13.22 7.56
N GLU A 96 11.74 -14.39 7.38
CA GLU A 96 11.03 -15.59 6.89
C GLU A 96 9.91 -16.03 7.85
N ALA A 97 10.20 -16.05 9.15
CA ALA A 97 9.20 -16.38 10.16
C ALA A 97 8.13 -15.32 10.32
N THR A 98 8.50 -14.04 10.17
CA THR A 98 7.61 -12.89 10.28
C THR A 98 6.67 -12.80 9.08
N LEU A 99 7.21 -12.88 7.88
CA LEU A 99 6.46 -12.73 6.63
C LEU A 99 5.73 -14.02 6.22
N LYS A 100 6.14 -15.17 6.77
CA LYS A 100 5.49 -16.48 6.51
C LYS A 100 5.34 -16.75 5.01
N GLY A 101 4.15 -17.21 4.59
CA GLY A 101 3.83 -17.50 3.19
C GLY A 101 3.67 -16.27 2.29
N THR A 102 3.77 -15.05 2.81
CA THR A 102 3.69 -13.83 1.97
C THR A 102 5.02 -13.44 1.34
N LEU A 103 6.15 -14.01 1.83
CA LEU A 103 7.47 -13.79 1.23
C LEU A 103 7.65 -14.68 0.00
N LEU A 104 7.67 -14.09 -1.18
CA LEU A 104 7.90 -14.79 -2.46
C LEU A 104 9.36 -14.77 -2.89
N GLY A 105 10.13 -13.80 -2.42
CA GLY A 105 11.56 -13.71 -2.72
C GLY A 105 12.25 -12.59 -1.94
N ARG A 106 13.54 -12.78 -1.71
CA ARG A 106 14.41 -11.82 -1.03
C ARG A 106 15.76 -11.73 -1.74
N LYS A 107 16.29 -10.50 -1.86
CA LYS A 107 17.64 -10.24 -2.33
C LYS A 107 18.32 -9.25 -1.41
N GLU A 108 19.57 -9.49 -1.07
CA GLU A 108 20.39 -8.61 -0.27
C GLU A 108 21.45 -7.94 -1.14
N LEU A 109 21.64 -6.63 -0.93
CA LEU A 109 22.64 -5.80 -1.59
C LEU A 109 23.48 -5.08 -0.53
N PHE A 110 24.78 -5.10 -0.71
CA PHE A 110 25.72 -4.35 0.12
C PHE A 110 26.18 -3.13 -0.67
N LEU A 111 25.94 -1.92 -0.17
CA LEU A 111 26.27 -0.66 -0.82
C LEU A 111 27.20 0.16 0.05
N THR A 112 28.27 0.68 -0.55
CA THR A 112 29.09 1.76 0.03
C THR A 112 28.50 3.13 -0.35
N PRO A 113 28.83 4.21 0.36
CA PRO A 113 28.44 5.56 -0.06
C PRO A 113 28.83 5.84 -1.51
N SER A 114 27.89 6.44 -2.28
CA SER A 114 27.96 6.71 -3.72
C SER A 114 27.81 5.50 -4.63
N ASP A 115 27.57 4.29 -4.11
CA ASP A 115 27.34 3.10 -4.94
C ASP A 115 25.99 3.16 -5.68
N VAL A 116 26.00 2.54 -6.86
CA VAL A 116 24.82 2.27 -7.66
C VAL A 116 24.85 0.78 -8.07
N GLN A 117 23.84 0.03 -7.65
CA GLN A 117 23.71 -1.38 -8.01
C GLN A 117 22.40 -1.65 -8.74
N ARG A 118 22.44 -2.46 -9.78
CA ARG A 118 21.26 -2.88 -10.55
C ARG A 118 21.11 -4.39 -10.47
N ILE A 119 19.90 -4.83 -10.25
CA ILE A 119 19.50 -6.23 -10.36
C ILE A 119 18.29 -6.37 -11.26
N SER A 120 18.25 -7.46 -12.03
CA SER A 120 17.07 -7.86 -12.80
C SER A 120 16.76 -9.31 -12.49
N ALA A 121 15.49 -9.58 -12.21
CA ALA A 121 15.04 -10.91 -11.86
C ALA A 121 13.61 -11.15 -12.36
N PRO A 122 13.21 -12.41 -12.63
CA PRO A 122 11.82 -12.73 -12.86
C PRO A 122 10.99 -12.42 -11.61
N LEU A 123 9.80 -11.87 -11.82
CA LEU A 123 8.85 -11.57 -10.75
C LEU A 123 7.79 -12.66 -10.70
N SER A 124 7.52 -13.17 -9.51
CA SER A 124 6.43 -14.14 -9.31
C SER A 124 5.10 -13.54 -9.77
N PRO A 125 4.25 -14.30 -10.47
CA PRO A 125 2.91 -13.84 -10.84
C PRO A 125 2.01 -13.58 -9.63
N ASP A 126 2.35 -14.10 -8.45
CA ASP A 126 1.64 -13.85 -7.20
C ASP A 126 2.11 -12.61 -6.44
N ALA A 127 3.14 -11.91 -6.95
CA ALA A 127 3.65 -10.71 -6.32
C ALA A 127 2.63 -9.57 -6.40
N LEU A 128 2.33 -8.97 -5.25
CA LEU A 128 1.42 -7.81 -5.13
C LEU A 128 2.12 -6.56 -4.59
N ALA A 129 3.32 -6.72 -3.99
CA ALA A 129 4.10 -5.59 -3.52
C ALA A 129 5.60 -5.86 -3.58
N VAL A 130 6.37 -4.80 -3.66
CA VAL A 130 7.82 -4.80 -3.48
C VAL A 130 8.15 -3.94 -2.27
N GLY A 131 8.89 -4.53 -1.32
CA GLY A 131 9.39 -3.83 -0.15
C GLY A 131 10.91 -3.73 -0.15
N VAL A 132 11.43 -2.74 0.56
CA VAL A 132 12.85 -2.64 0.88
C VAL A 132 13.04 -2.33 2.36
N THR A 133 14.09 -2.91 2.97
CA THR A 133 14.59 -2.51 4.27
C THR A 133 16.06 -2.16 4.17
N VAL A 134 16.50 -1.22 5.00
CA VAL A 134 17.89 -0.77 5.04
C VAL A 134 18.40 -0.80 6.47
N GLY A 135 19.55 -1.44 6.68
CA GLY A 135 20.22 -1.55 7.97
C GLY A 135 21.03 -0.30 8.31
N TYR A 136 20.35 0.75 8.76
CA TYR A 136 21.01 1.97 9.23
C TYR A 136 21.64 1.79 10.60
N ALA A 137 22.78 2.43 10.82
CA ALA A 137 23.44 2.50 12.13
C ALA A 137 22.50 3.09 13.19
N ASP A 138 21.77 4.13 12.84
CA ASP A 138 20.72 4.74 13.66
C ASP A 138 19.31 4.34 13.16
N PHE A 139 19.03 3.06 13.13
CA PHE A 139 17.72 2.55 12.67
C PHE A 139 16.53 3.07 13.48
N LYS A 140 16.75 3.50 14.74
CA LYS A 140 15.68 4.02 15.60
C LYS A 140 15.10 5.34 15.10
N ASN A 141 15.95 6.18 14.50
CA ASN A 141 15.56 7.49 13.97
C ASN A 141 15.44 7.50 12.44
N ALA A 142 15.83 6.44 11.76
CA ALA A 142 15.79 6.35 10.31
C ALA A 142 14.44 5.87 9.79
N LYS A 143 14.08 6.32 8.59
CA LYS A 143 13.06 5.69 7.75
C LYS A 143 13.67 4.49 7.02
N TRP A 144 13.82 3.39 7.74
CA TRP A 144 14.57 2.21 7.30
C TRP A 144 13.79 1.28 6.35
N ARG A 145 12.51 1.56 6.10
CA ARG A 145 11.60 0.73 5.29
C ARG A 145 10.84 1.57 4.28
N ALA A 146 10.64 1.00 3.07
CA ALA A 146 9.71 1.51 2.08
C ALA A 146 9.02 0.35 1.36
N ILE A 147 7.80 0.56 0.87
CA ILE A 147 7.01 -0.44 0.15
C ILE A 147 6.22 0.24 -0.97
N ILE A 148 6.04 -0.47 -2.08
CA ILE A 148 5.21 -0.04 -3.21
C ILE A 148 4.33 -1.20 -3.68
N PRO A 149 3.02 -0.98 -3.89
CA PRO A 149 2.14 -1.97 -4.50
C PRO A 149 2.46 -2.11 -5.99
N LEU A 150 2.25 -3.30 -6.53
CA LEU A 150 2.41 -3.58 -7.95
C LEU A 150 1.11 -3.28 -8.71
N GLN A 151 1.24 -2.66 -9.89
CA GLN A 151 0.10 -2.22 -10.70
C GLN A 151 -0.08 -3.04 -12.00
N GLY A 152 0.52 -4.22 -12.08
CA GLY A 152 0.31 -5.15 -13.21
C GLY A 152 1.14 -4.87 -14.47
N GLU A 153 2.25 -4.15 -14.36
CA GLU A 153 3.16 -3.85 -15.47
C GLU A 153 3.97 -5.08 -15.91
N LYS A 154 4.30 -5.17 -17.21
CA LYS A 154 5.13 -6.27 -17.76
C LYS A 154 6.59 -6.18 -17.33
N THR A 155 7.09 -4.99 -17.10
CA THR A 155 8.44 -4.75 -16.58
C THR A 155 8.32 -3.70 -15.47
N LEU A 156 8.67 -4.09 -14.28
CA LEU A 156 8.64 -3.22 -13.11
C LEU A 156 10.01 -2.56 -12.95
N LYS A 157 10.14 -1.30 -13.34
CA LYS A 157 11.37 -0.51 -13.15
C LYS A 157 11.26 0.26 -11.85
N LEU A 158 12.00 -0.15 -10.83
CA LEU A 158 12.00 0.49 -9.51
C LEU A 158 13.37 1.03 -9.15
N ARG A 159 13.37 2.13 -8.40
CA ARG A 159 14.57 2.70 -7.78
C ARG A 159 14.38 2.83 -6.28
N ALA A 160 15.36 2.35 -5.52
CA ALA A 160 15.56 2.70 -4.11
C ALA A 160 16.66 3.72 -3.98
N ASN A 161 16.38 4.85 -3.34
CA ASN A 161 17.41 5.82 -2.96
C ASN A 161 17.63 5.71 -1.45
N ILE A 162 18.87 5.46 -1.07
CA ILE A 162 19.35 5.36 0.31
C ILE A 162 20.06 6.66 0.65
N ASP A 163 19.50 7.45 1.53
CA ASP A 163 20.09 8.68 2.02
C ASP A 163 20.66 8.51 3.43
N SER A 164 21.03 9.60 4.10
CA SER A 164 21.65 9.59 5.42
C SER A 164 20.84 8.80 6.46
N ALA A 165 19.53 9.00 6.51
CA ALA A 165 18.63 8.36 7.49
C ALA A 165 17.27 7.97 6.89
N ALA A 166 17.18 7.82 5.58
CA ALA A 166 15.92 7.44 4.94
C ALA A 166 16.15 6.61 3.68
N VAL A 167 15.29 5.63 3.45
CA VAL A 167 15.14 4.97 2.16
C VAL A 167 13.81 5.36 1.53
N THR A 168 13.85 5.62 0.22
CA THR A 168 12.67 5.80 -0.61
C THR A 168 12.63 4.73 -1.70
N LEU A 169 11.43 4.33 -2.10
CA LEU A 169 11.20 3.36 -3.18
C LEU A 169 10.15 3.94 -4.12
N GLY A 170 10.42 3.92 -5.41
CA GLY A 170 9.51 4.44 -6.41
C GLY A 170 9.87 3.99 -7.82
N PRO A 171 9.08 4.38 -8.83
CA PRO A 171 9.42 4.14 -10.23
C PRO A 171 10.77 4.76 -10.59
N GLN A 172 11.52 4.12 -11.50
CA GLN A 172 12.67 4.78 -12.12
C GLN A 172 12.15 5.91 -13.01
N ALA A 173 12.67 7.13 -12.84
CA ALA A 173 12.49 8.16 -13.85
C ALA A 173 13.32 7.78 -15.08
N ASP A 174 12.71 7.93 -16.24
CA ASP A 174 13.39 7.74 -17.55
C ASP A 174 14.47 8.79 -17.77
#